data_e82868d6fbaa7c8bfce87ff282a8c914
#
_entry.id   e82868d6fbaa7c8bfce87ff282a8c914
#
_cell.length_a   1.000
_cell.length_b   1.000
_cell.length_c   1.000
_cell.angle_alpha   90.00
_cell.angle_beta   90.00
_cell.angle_gamma   90.00
#
_symmetry.space_group_name_H-M   'P 1'
#
loop_
_entity.id
_entity.type
_entity.pdbx_description
1 polymer ?
#
loop_
_entity_poly.entity_id
_entity_poly.type
_entity_poly.pdbx_seq_one_letter_code
_entity_poly.pdbx_strand_id
1 'polypeptide(L)'
;MERTAMENLVLLKLIFRNWWRNKLFAVISLVSLVVGISCTNLLISFVIHEYTIEGENPKKDRILRLTQRLPSMQSTGQVSFVYGGSVAGMIAPFPEIESYLRLTEKEATHIEIENQRFPQQVIVEADSSFCRFFPYQILSGNMKEALTKPDCIALSEEKAMQYFGKFDCIGRELSVVYGDKVEMKKVSAI
;
A
#
# COMPACT_ATOMS: atom_id res chain seq x y z
N MET A 1 39.22 31.97 17.67
CA MET A 1 38.80 30.77 16.93
C MET A 1 39.79 29.62 17.04
N GLU A 2 41.11 29.82 17.04
CA GLU A 2 42.10 28.73 17.16
C GLU A 2 42.11 28.03 18.54
N ARG A 3 41.86 28.76 19.62
CA ARG A 3 41.90 28.22 20.99
C ARG A 3 40.79 27.18 21.22
N THR A 4 39.59 27.43 20.73
CA THR A 4 38.46 26.49 20.81
C THR A 4 38.67 25.23 19.97
N ALA A 5 39.34 25.33 18.83
CA ALA A 5 39.66 24.18 17.98
C ALA A 5 40.68 23.24 18.66
N MET A 6 41.67 23.82 19.35
CA MET A 6 42.74 23.06 20.08
C MET A 6 42.18 22.37 21.32
N GLU A 7 41.28 23.03 22.06
CA GLU A 7 40.57 22.43 23.21
C GLU A 7 39.71 21.25 22.80
N ASN A 8 38.97 21.36 21.67
CA ASN A 8 38.15 20.26 21.11
C ASN A 8 39.02 19.09 20.68
N LEU A 9 40.19 19.31 20.12
CA LEU A 9 41.12 18.26 19.69
C LEU A 9 41.70 17.49 20.88
N VAL A 10 42.00 18.17 21.99
CA VAL A 10 42.46 17.56 23.22
C VAL A 10 41.35 16.73 23.86
N LEU A 11 40.12 17.22 23.91
CA LEU A 11 38.96 16.49 24.40
C LEU A 11 38.70 15.22 23.59
N LEU A 12 38.73 15.26 22.27
CA LEU A 12 38.59 14.10 21.40
C LEU A 12 39.68 13.05 21.70
N LYS A 13 40.92 13.48 21.86
CA LYS A 13 42.04 12.58 22.17
C LYS A 13 41.90 11.88 23.53
N LEU A 14 41.36 12.60 24.54
CA LEU A 14 41.06 12.05 25.86
C LEU A 14 39.90 11.04 25.80
N ILE A 15 38.86 11.33 25.04
CA ILE A 15 37.71 10.43 24.83
C ILE A 15 38.18 9.13 24.16
N PHE A 16 38.98 9.22 23.11
CA PHE A 16 39.49 8.07 22.36
C PHE A 16 40.40 7.19 23.24
N ARG A 17 41.26 7.83 24.09
CA ARG A 17 42.12 7.12 25.04
C ARG A 17 41.30 6.42 26.12
N ASN A 18 40.22 7.02 26.61
CA ASN A 18 39.34 6.41 27.58
C ASN A 18 38.54 5.23 27.01
N TRP A 19 38.09 5.32 25.74
CA TRP A 19 37.45 4.23 25.05
C TRP A 19 38.36 3.00 24.91
N TRP A 20 39.62 3.20 24.57
CA TRP A 20 40.56 2.09 24.46
C TRP A 20 40.87 1.43 25.80
N ARG A 21 40.82 2.18 26.90
CA ARG A 21 41.03 1.64 28.24
C ARG A 21 39.81 0.85 28.75
N ASN A 22 38.59 1.25 28.38
CA ASN A 22 37.33 0.65 28.83
C ASN A 22 36.56 0.07 27.63
N LYS A 23 37.15 -0.89 26.92
CA LYS A 23 36.63 -1.46 25.66
C LYS A 23 35.21 -1.99 25.79
N LEU A 24 34.86 -2.68 26.87
CA LEU A 24 33.54 -3.25 27.08
C LEU A 24 32.47 -2.18 27.16
N PHE A 25 32.71 -1.11 27.91
CA PHE A 25 31.79 0.01 28.03
C PHE A 25 31.62 0.75 26.70
N ALA A 26 32.73 0.95 25.97
CA ALA A 26 32.69 1.58 24.66
C ALA A 26 31.84 0.78 23.64
N VAL A 27 31.99 -0.55 23.62
CA VAL A 27 31.23 -1.44 22.75
C VAL A 27 29.73 -1.40 23.09
N ILE A 28 29.39 -1.53 24.38
CA ILE A 28 27.99 -1.49 24.82
C ILE A 28 27.35 -0.14 24.46
N SER A 29 28.04 0.97 24.69
CA SER A 29 27.53 2.31 24.35
C SER A 29 27.33 2.47 22.83
N LEU A 30 28.28 1.97 22.05
CA LEU A 30 28.18 2.03 20.58
C LEU A 30 27.01 1.19 20.06
N VAL A 31 26.86 -0.04 20.56
CA VAL A 31 25.74 -0.93 20.16
C VAL A 31 24.40 -0.28 20.53
N SER A 32 24.29 0.27 21.76
CA SER A 32 23.05 0.95 22.18
C SER A 32 22.73 2.15 21.30
N LEU A 33 23.75 2.94 20.91
CA LEU A 33 23.57 4.08 20.01
C LEU A 33 23.13 3.63 18.62
N VAL A 34 23.77 2.60 18.05
CA VAL A 34 23.41 2.05 16.73
C VAL A 34 21.97 1.54 16.73
N VAL A 35 21.58 0.77 17.76
CA VAL A 35 20.22 0.27 17.90
C VAL A 35 19.22 1.44 17.99
N GLY A 36 19.50 2.44 18.83
CA GLY A 36 18.65 3.62 18.98
C GLY A 36 18.44 4.38 17.68
N ILE A 37 19.54 4.66 16.95
CA ILE A 37 19.47 5.36 15.65
C ILE A 37 18.72 4.51 14.61
N SER A 38 18.97 3.19 14.58
CA SER A 38 18.30 2.29 13.63
C SER A 38 16.78 2.25 13.86
N CYS A 39 16.36 2.09 15.12
CA CYS A 39 14.93 2.11 15.48
C CYS A 39 14.28 3.46 15.11
N THR A 40 14.97 4.56 15.40
CA THR A 40 14.46 5.90 15.07
C THR A 40 14.30 6.08 13.55
N ASN A 41 15.30 5.68 12.76
CA ASN A 41 15.21 5.74 11.30
C ASN A 41 14.08 4.89 10.74
N LEU A 42 13.87 3.67 11.26
CA LEU A 42 12.74 2.83 10.84
C LEU A 42 11.40 3.48 11.16
N LEU A 43 11.24 4.06 12.35
CA LEU A 43 10.00 4.76 12.71
C LEU A 43 9.77 5.99 11.84
N ILE A 44 10.79 6.79 11.59
CA ILE A 44 10.69 7.96 10.72
C ILE A 44 10.32 7.53 9.29
N SER A 45 10.99 6.50 8.74
CA SER A 45 10.67 5.97 7.41
C SER A 45 9.23 5.47 7.32
N PHE A 46 8.76 4.77 8.36
CA PHE A 46 7.38 4.29 8.43
C PHE A 46 6.40 5.47 8.45
N VAL A 47 6.63 6.46 9.29
CA VAL A 47 5.75 7.65 9.39
C VAL A 47 5.74 8.43 8.06
N ILE A 48 6.89 8.66 7.45
CA ILE A 48 6.98 9.34 6.16
C ILE A 48 6.21 8.55 5.09
N HIS A 49 6.41 7.23 5.05
CA HIS A 49 5.71 6.36 4.09
C HIS A 49 4.19 6.46 4.27
N GLU A 50 3.69 6.34 5.50
CA GLU A 50 2.26 6.44 5.82
C GLU A 50 1.66 7.79 5.39
N TYR A 51 2.36 8.90 5.66
CA TYR A 51 1.90 10.22 5.24
C TYR A 51 1.98 10.47 3.71
N THR A 52 2.79 9.69 3.00
CA THR A 52 3.03 9.90 1.56
C THR A 52 2.12 9.03 0.68
N ILE A 53 1.56 7.93 1.21
CA ILE A 53 0.73 6.96 0.46
C ILE A 53 -0.40 7.64 -0.34
N GLU A 54 -1.04 8.67 0.20
CA GLU A 54 -2.10 9.41 -0.49
C GLU A 54 -1.64 10.77 -1.04
N GLY A 55 -0.35 11.09 -0.87
CA GLY A 55 0.20 12.41 -1.21
C GLY A 55 0.09 12.78 -2.68
N GLU A 56 0.12 11.80 -3.57
CA GLU A 56 0.08 11.99 -5.02
C GLU A 56 -1.33 12.20 -5.58
N ASN A 57 -2.38 11.91 -4.80
CA ASN A 57 -3.74 12.11 -5.27
C ASN A 57 -4.17 13.58 -5.13
N PRO A 58 -4.37 14.32 -6.23
CA PRO A 58 -4.76 15.73 -6.18
C PRO A 58 -6.16 15.95 -5.57
N LYS A 59 -6.94 14.88 -5.40
CA LYS A 59 -8.30 14.94 -4.84
C LYS A 59 -8.38 14.40 -3.40
N LYS A 60 -7.27 14.09 -2.76
CA LYS A 60 -7.22 13.46 -1.43
C LYS A 60 -8.08 14.19 -0.39
N ASP A 61 -8.06 15.53 -0.40
CA ASP A 61 -8.80 16.35 0.57
C ASP A 61 -10.33 16.36 0.33
N ARG A 62 -10.78 15.80 -0.79
CA ARG A 62 -12.20 15.70 -1.17
C ARG A 62 -12.72 14.27 -1.13
N ILE A 63 -11.87 13.30 -0.83
CA ILE A 63 -12.26 11.89 -0.74
C ILE A 63 -12.52 11.56 0.72
N LEU A 64 -13.72 11.11 1.01
CA LEU A 64 -14.13 10.69 2.33
C LEU A 64 -14.45 9.20 2.32
N ARG A 65 -13.99 8.48 3.34
CA ARG A 65 -14.33 7.08 3.54
C ARG A 65 -15.62 6.99 4.35
N LEU A 66 -16.63 6.35 3.79
CA LEU A 66 -17.85 6.06 4.51
C LEU A 66 -17.62 4.88 5.46
N THR A 67 -17.93 5.08 6.74
CA THR A 67 -17.84 4.03 7.76
C THR A 67 -19.20 3.83 8.42
N GLN A 68 -19.52 2.60 8.78
CA GLN A 68 -20.74 2.25 9.49
C GLN A 68 -20.42 1.84 10.93
N ARG A 69 -21.18 2.34 11.89
CA ARG A 69 -21.10 1.88 13.27
C ARG A 69 -22.11 0.76 13.49
N LEU A 70 -21.64 -0.44 13.82
CA LEU A 70 -22.49 -1.57 14.16
C LEU A 70 -22.63 -1.67 15.69
N PRO A 71 -23.87 -1.53 16.23
CA PRO A 71 -24.08 -1.59 17.67
C PRO A 71 -23.73 -2.93 18.33
N SER A 72 -23.73 -4.02 17.54
CA SER A 72 -23.41 -5.38 18.00
C SER A 72 -21.92 -5.66 18.21
N MET A 73 -21.03 -4.83 17.69
CA MET A 73 -19.59 -4.95 17.89
C MET A 73 -19.10 -3.96 18.95
N GLN A 74 -19.24 -4.34 20.21
CA GLN A 74 -18.98 -3.48 21.38
C GLN A 74 -17.50 -3.14 21.61
N SER A 75 -16.53 -3.74 20.89
CA SER A 75 -15.13 -3.60 21.27
C SER A 75 -14.29 -2.59 20.46
N THR A 76 -14.70 -2.19 19.25
CA THR A 76 -13.91 -1.26 18.42
C THR A 76 -14.71 -0.22 17.63
N GLY A 77 -16.00 -0.20 17.73
CA GLY A 77 -16.88 0.93 17.41
C GLY A 77 -17.05 1.36 15.95
N GLN A 78 -16.12 1.17 15.06
CA GLN A 78 -16.26 1.58 13.66
C GLN A 78 -15.85 0.47 12.70
N VAL A 79 -16.74 0.12 11.77
CA VAL A 79 -16.48 -0.83 10.71
C VAL A 79 -16.32 -0.07 9.41
N SER A 80 -15.25 -0.37 8.69
CA SER A 80 -14.89 0.35 7.47
C SER A 80 -15.64 -0.12 6.23
N PHE A 81 -16.59 -1.03 6.37
CA PHE A 81 -17.38 -1.48 5.23
C PHE A 81 -18.86 -1.10 5.37
N VAL A 82 -19.47 -0.79 4.25
CA VAL A 82 -20.89 -0.50 4.11
C VAL A 82 -21.47 -1.47 3.08
N TYR A 83 -22.69 -1.94 3.30
CA TYR A 83 -23.38 -2.75 2.29
C TYR A 83 -23.50 -1.98 0.97
N GLY A 84 -22.75 -2.40 -0.04
CA GLY A 84 -22.60 -1.68 -1.31
C GLY A 84 -23.89 -1.38 -2.06
N GLY A 85 -24.95 -2.21 -1.87
CA GLY A 85 -26.25 -1.99 -2.51
C GLY A 85 -27.05 -0.79 -1.97
N SER A 86 -26.75 -0.33 -0.74
CA SER A 86 -27.49 0.78 -0.11
C SER A 86 -26.81 2.15 -0.26
N VAL A 87 -25.55 2.19 -0.74
CA VAL A 87 -24.76 3.44 -0.80
C VAL A 87 -25.46 4.53 -1.63
N ALA A 88 -25.97 4.18 -2.81
CA ALA A 88 -26.64 5.15 -3.67
C ALA A 88 -27.83 5.82 -2.96
N GLY A 89 -28.63 5.06 -2.21
CA GLY A 89 -29.76 5.61 -1.42
C GLY A 89 -29.31 6.45 -0.23
N MET A 90 -28.19 6.09 0.39
CA MET A 90 -27.64 6.82 1.54
C MET A 90 -27.10 8.20 1.14
N ILE A 91 -26.51 8.32 -0.04
CA ILE A 91 -25.89 9.57 -0.51
C ILE A 91 -26.87 10.48 -1.28
N ALA A 92 -27.94 9.93 -1.82
CA ALA A 92 -28.92 10.69 -2.63
C ALA A 92 -29.45 11.97 -1.94
N PRO A 93 -29.65 12.03 -0.59
CA PRO A 93 -30.09 13.25 0.08
C PRO A 93 -29.04 14.35 0.18
N PHE A 94 -27.76 14.06 -0.17
CA PHE A 94 -26.63 14.98 0.03
C PHE A 94 -26.10 15.47 -1.31
N PRO A 95 -26.54 16.66 -1.79
CA PRO A 95 -26.12 17.21 -3.08
C PRO A 95 -24.62 17.59 -3.11
N GLU A 96 -23.98 17.69 -1.95
CA GLU A 96 -22.55 17.97 -1.82
C GLU A 96 -21.68 16.78 -2.24
N ILE A 97 -22.26 15.57 -2.30
CA ILE A 97 -21.57 14.35 -2.72
C ILE A 97 -21.64 14.22 -4.25
N GLU A 98 -20.55 14.51 -4.92
CA GLU A 98 -20.49 14.46 -6.39
C GLU A 98 -20.49 13.04 -6.96
N SER A 99 -19.90 12.09 -6.26
CA SER A 99 -19.74 10.71 -6.73
C SER A 99 -19.40 9.78 -5.59
N TYR A 100 -19.55 8.49 -5.81
CA TYR A 100 -19.11 7.45 -4.88
C TYR A 100 -18.35 6.36 -5.61
N LEU A 101 -17.57 5.62 -4.85
CA LEU A 101 -16.82 4.46 -5.30
C LEU A 101 -17.02 3.33 -4.31
N ARG A 102 -17.34 2.16 -4.81
CA ARG A 102 -17.35 0.92 -4.02
C ARG A 102 -16.11 0.12 -4.39
N LEU A 103 -15.45 -0.35 -3.36
CA LEU A 103 -14.32 -1.29 -3.46
C LEU A 103 -14.67 -2.54 -2.65
N THR A 104 -14.47 -3.68 -3.25
CA THR A 104 -14.66 -4.98 -2.59
C THR A 104 -13.42 -5.83 -2.78
N GLU A 105 -12.80 -6.23 -1.71
CA GLU A 105 -11.68 -7.15 -1.74
C GLU A 105 -12.20 -8.59 -1.75
N LYS A 106 -11.67 -9.39 -2.66
CA LYS A 106 -11.90 -10.83 -2.76
C LYS A 106 -10.58 -11.57 -2.65
N GLU A 107 -10.50 -12.45 -1.68
CA GLU A 107 -9.35 -13.32 -1.52
C GLU A 107 -9.46 -14.50 -2.50
N ALA A 108 -8.58 -14.53 -3.48
CA ALA A 108 -8.41 -15.69 -4.33
C ALA A 108 -7.51 -16.71 -3.65
N THR A 109 -7.90 -17.99 -3.71
CA THR A 109 -7.08 -19.08 -3.21
C THR A 109 -5.74 -19.13 -3.92
N HIS A 110 -5.76 -18.95 -5.23
CA HIS A 110 -4.57 -18.76 -6.06
C HIS A 110 -4.95 -18.20 -7.43
N ILE A 111 -3.96 -17.64 -8.10
CA ILE A 111 -4.02 -17.34 -9.53
C ILE A 111 -3.20 -18.38 -10.26
N GLU A 112 -3.74 -18.93 -11.34
CA GLU A 112 -3.06 -19.92 -12.19
C GLU A 112 -2.81 -19.31 -13.59
N ILE A 113 -1.55 -19.37 -14.02
CA ILE A 113 -1.10 -18.84 -15.31
C ILE A 113 -0.19 -19.91 -15.94
N GLU A 114 -0.61 -20.44 -17.09
CA GLU A 114 0.06 -21.56 -17.73
C GLU A 114 0.14 -22.76 -16.75
N ASN A 115 1.29 -23.08 -16.20
CA ASN A 115 1.46 -24.16 -15.20
C ASN A 115 1.98 -23.63 -13.85
N GLN A 116 1.91 -22.31 -13.62
CA GLN A 116 2.38 -21.70 -12.37
C GLN A 116 1.19 -21.27 -11.51
N ARG A 117 1.32 -21.46 -10.20
CA ARG A 117 0.31 -21.07 -9.21
C ARG A 117 0.87 -20.03 -8.26
N PHE A 118 0.13 -18.95 -8.11
CA PHE A 118 0.42 -17.84 -7.20
C PHE A 118 -0.60 -17.83 -6.08
N PRO A 119 -0.26 -18.34 -4.88
CA PRO A 119 -1.21 -18.48 -3.78
C PRO A 119 -1.59 -17.15 -3.14
N GLN A 120 -2.74 -17.12 -2.48
CA GLN A 120 -3.22 -16.04 -1.61
C GLN A 120 -3.15 -14.66 -2.26
N GLN A 121 -3.86 -14.46 -3.35
CA GLN A 121 -3.93 -13.18 -4.02
C GLN A 121 -5.22 -12.43 -3.65
N VAL A 122 -5.10 -11.13 -3.42
CA VAL A 122 -6.25 -10.25 -3.21
C VAL A 122 -6.60 -9.57 -4.53
N ILE A 123 -7.85 -9.66 -4.92
CA ILE A 123 -8.40 -8.98 -6.08
C ILE A 123 -9.38 -7.92 -5.61
N VAL A 124 -9.20 -6.71 -6.07
CA VAL A 124 -10.08 -5.59 -5.74
C VAL A 124 -11.08 -5.42 -6.88
N GLU A 125 -12.35 -5.63 -6.59
CA GLU A 125 -13.44 -5.24 -7.49
C GLU A 125 -13.79 -3.77 -7.22
N ALA A 126 -13.91 -2.99 -8.28
CA ALA A 126 -14.17 -1.57 -8.21
C ALA A 126 -15.25 -1.14 -9.20
N ASP A 127 -16.01 -0.13 -8.84
CA ASP A 127 -16.93 0.52 -9.77
C ASP A 127 -16.19 1.23 -10.91
N SER A 128 -16.88 1.49 -12.02
CA SER A 128 -16.33 2.21 -13.17
C SER A 128 -15.85 3.64 -12.88
N SER A 129 -16.26 4.20 -11.73
CA SER A 129 -15.79 5.50 -11.23
C SER A 129 -14.37 5.48 -10.64
N PHE A 130 -13.73 4.31 -10.51
CA PHE A 130 -12.42 4.13 -9.90
C PHE A 130 -11.36 5.14 -10.37
N CYS A 131 -11.18 5.28 -11.68
CA CYS A 131 -10.19 6.22 -12.24
C CYS A 131 -10.52 7.71 -11.96
N ARG A 132 -11.76 8.02 -11.56
CA ARG A 132 -12.14 9.38 -11.17
C ARG A 132 -11.65 9.72 -9.76
N PHE A 133 -11.61 8.72 -8.87
CA PHE A 133 -11.10 8.84 -7.50
C PHE A 133 -9.60 8.69 -7.45
N PHE A 134 -9.06 7.73 -8.20
CA PHE A 134 -7.64 7.38 -8.20
C PHE A 134 -7.09 7.53 -9.62
N PRO A 135 -6.48 8.67 -9.94
CA PRO A 135 -5.92 8.94 -11.26
C PRO A 135 -4.56 8.26 -11.43
N TYR A 136 -4.52 6.93 -11.37
CA TYR A 136 -3.31 6.16 -11.64
C TYR A 136 -2.84 6.32 -13.09
N GLN A 137 -1.52 6.33 -13.26
CA GLN A 137 -0.93 6.27 -14.59
C GLN A 137 -1.12 4.88 -15.16
N ILE A 138 -1.77 4.78 -16.32
CA ILE A 138 -1.94 3.54 -17.06
C ILE A 138 -0.76 3.42 -18.02
N LEU A 139 0.05 2.37 -17.84
CA LEU A 139 1.23 2.13 -18.66
C LEU A 139 0.84 1.57 -20.03
N SER A 140 -0.15 0.68 -20.07
CA SER A 140 -0.59 0.02 -21.30
C SER A 140 -2.04 -0.47 -21.16
N GLY A 141 -2.75 -0.55 -22.28
CA GLY A 141 -4.10 -1.12 -22.35
C GLY A 141 -5.23 -0.15 -22.03
N ASN A 142 -6.35 -0.69 -21.57
CA ASN A 142 -7.58 0.05 -21.34
C ASN A 142 -8.21 -0.31 -19.98
N MET A 143 -8.00 0.54 -18.98
CA MET A 143 -8.53 0.37 -17.63
C MET A 143 -10.07 0.35 -17.60
N LYS A 144 -10.74 1.05 -18.52
CA LYS A 144 -12.20 1.04 -18.60
C LYS A 144 -12.74 -0.36 -18.88
N GLU A 145 -12.03 -1.17 -19.66
CA GLU A 145 -12.44 -2.56 -19.89
C GLU A 145 -12.36 -3.40 -18.62
N ALA A 146 -11.27 -3.27 -17.83
CA ALA A 146 -11.13 -3.97 -16.55
C ALA A 146 -12.27 -3.64 -15.57
N LEU A 147 -12.74 -2.40 -15.60
CA LEU A 147 -13.79 -1.91 -14.69
C LEU A 147 -15.21 -2.19 -15.16
N THR A 148 -15.43 -2.53 -16.43
CA THR A 148 -16.78 -2.70 -16.99
C THR A 148 -17.08 -4.11 -17.48
N LYS A 149 -16.04 -4.89 -17.81
CA LYS A 149 -16.18 -6.26 -18.29
C LYS A 149 -15.80 -7.24 -17.19
N PRO A 150 -16.68 -8.18 -16.83
CA PRO A 150 -16.40 -9.12 -15.73
C PRO A 150 -15.29 -10.13 -16.06
N ASP A 151 -14.97 -10.32 -17.31
CA ASP A 151 -13.92 -11.20 -17.83
C ASP A 151 -12.56 -10.49 -17.97
N CYS A 152 -12.48 -9.20 -17.65
CA CYS A 152 -11.25 -8.42 -17.74
C CYS A 152 -10.67 -8.11 -16.35
N ILE A 153 -9.34 -7.95 -16.32
CA ILE A 153 -8.60 -7.57 -15.12
C ILE A 153 -7.49 -6.57 -15.47
N ALA A 154 -7.22 -5.62 -14.55
CA ALA A 154 -6.03 -4.80 -14.60
C ALA A 154 -4.99 -5.36 -13.62
N LEU A 155 -3.73 -5.26 -13.96
CA LEU A 155 -2.61 -5.66 -13.11
C LEU A 155 -1.76 -4.44 -12.75
N SER A 156 -1.18 -4.44 -11.56
CA SER A 156 -0.08 -3.52 -11.27
C SER A 156 1.17 -3.94 -12.04
N GLU A 157 2.09 -3.00 -12.24
CA GLU A 157 3.40 -3.24 -12.85
C GLU A 157 4.14 -4.41 -12.17
N GLU A 158 4.13 -4.42 -10.83
CA GLU A 158 4.72 -5.49 -10.04
C GLU A 158 4.08 -6.85 -10.33
N LYS A 159 2.74 -6.91 -10.40
CA LYS A 159 2.02 -8.16 -10.70
C LYS A 159 2.21 -8.61 -12.15
N ALA A 160 2.26 -7.70 -13.09
CA ALA A 160 2.58 -8.03 -14.47
C ALA A 160 3.96 -8.68 -14.59
N MET A 161 4.96 -8.11 -13.91
CA MET A 161 6.32 -8.67 -13.87
C MET A 161 6.36 -9.99 -13.11
N GLN A 162 5.67 -10.11 -11.97
CA GLN A 162 5.61 -11.35 -11.20
C GLN A 162 4.97 -12.51 -11.96
N TYR A 163 3.89 -12.24 -12.71
CA TYR A 163 3.09 -13.27 -13.37
C TYR A 163 3.60 -13.64 -14.75
N PHE A 164 4.07 -12.68 -15.50
CA PHE A 164 4.43 -12.87 -16.91
C PHE A 164 5.91 -12.58 -17.21
N GLY A 165 6.68 -12.08 -16.25
CA GLY A 165 8.08 -11.70 -16.42
C GLY A 165 8.30 -10.52 -17.36
N LYS A 166 7.22 -9.82 -17.76
CA LYS A 166 7.26 -8.70 -18.71
C LYS A 166 6.00 -7.84 -18.60
N PHE A 167 6.09 -6.60 -19.09
CA PHE A 167 4.96 -5.67 -19.11
C PHE A 167 4.04 -5.87 -20.34
N ASP A 168 4.49 -6.52 -21.39
CA ASP A 168 3.66 -6.82 -22.56
C ASP A 168 2.83 -8.09 -22.32
N CYS A 169 1.81 -7.94 -21.48
CA CYS A 169 0.88 -9.01 -21.14
C CYS A 169 -0.58 -8.68 -21.43
N ILE A 170 -0.87 -7.57 -22.12
CA ILE A 170 -2.22 -7.22 -22.54
C ILE A 170 -2.79 -8.31 -23.44
N GLY A 171 -4.04 -8.72 -23.14
CA GLY A 171 -4.73 -9.77 -23.88
C GLY A 171 -4.40 -11.20 -23.42
N ARG A 172 -3.43 -11.39 -22.52
CA ARG A 172 -3.15 -12.71 -21.92
C ARG A 172 -4.24 -13.09 -20.92
N GLU A 173 -4.43 -14.37 -20.78
CA GLU A 173 -5.44 -14.94 -19.89
C GLU A 173 -4.79 -15.50 -18.62
N LEU A 174 -5.53 -15.43 -17.53
CA LEU A 174 -5.19 -16.03 -16.25
C LEU A 174 -6.45 -16.59 -15.60
N SER A 175 -6.29 -17.62 -14.79
CA SER A 175 -7.38 -18.23 -14.03
C SER A 175 -7.31 -17.75 -12.58
N VAL A 176 -8.40 -17.18 -12.09
CA VAL A 176 -8.56 -16.80 -10.68
C VAL A 176 -9.40 -17.87 -10.01
N VAL A 177 -8.86 -18.50 -8.97
CA VAL A 177 -9.50 -19.60 -8.27
C VAL A 177 -9.96 -19.15 -6.89
N TYR A 178 -11.26 -19.28 -6.64
CA TYR A 178 -11.91 -19.00 -5.36
C TYR A 178 -12.51 -20.29 -4.80
N GLY A 179 -11.75 -21.04 -4.00
CA GLY A 179 -12.17 -22.38 -3.57
C GLY A 179 -12.42 -23.30 -4.76
N ASP A 180 -13.68 -23.69 -4.98
CA ASP A 180 -14.09 -24.57 -6.09
C ASP A 180 -14.47 -23.79 -7.37
N LYS A 181 -14.53 -22.46 -7.30
CA LYS A 181 -14.91 -21.62 -8.45
C LYS A 181 -13.68 -21.12 -9.18
N VAL A 182 -13.65 -21.31 -10.49
CA VAL A 182 -12.59 -20.81 -11.37
C VAL A 182 -13.17 -19.75 -12.29
N GLU A 183 -12.54 -18.58 -12.32
CA GLU A 183 -12.90 -17.48 -13.22
C GLU A 183 -11.72 -17.20 -14.16
N MET A 184 -12.00 -17.30 -15.46
CA MET A 184 -11.04 -16.88 -16.48
C MET A 184 -11.09 -15.36 -16.63
N LYS A 185 -9.93 -14.71 -16.57
CA LYS A 185 -9.79 -13.27 -16.72
C LYS A 185 -8.75 -12.96 -17.80
N LYS A 186 -9.01 -11.93 -18.57
CA LYS A 186 -8.11 -11.39 -19.59
C LYS A 186 -7.49 -10.09 -19.12
N VAL A 187 -6.18 -9.97 -19.22
CA VAL A 187 -5.49 -8.72 -18.87
C VAL A 187 -5.83 -7.63 -19.87
N SER A 188 -6.41 -6.54 -19.40
CA SER A 188 -6.85 -5.41 -20.24
C SER A 188 -6.10 -4.11 -19.96
N ALA A 189 -5.43 -3.98 -18.83
CA ALA A 189 -4.64 -2.81 -18.47
C ALA A 189 -3.47 -3.16 -17.52
N ILE A 190 -2.44 -2.35 -17.56
CA ILE A 190 -1.31 -2.30 -16.62
C ILE A 190 -1.16 -0.86 -16.15
#